data_9acb81101f46037474ff39b87bbc6bc8
#
_entry.id   9acb81101f46037474ff39b87bbc6bc8
#
_cell.length_a   1.000
_cell.length_b   1.000
_cell.length_c   1.000
_cell.angle_alpha   90.00
_cell.angle_beta   90.00
_cell.angle_gamma   90.00
#
_symmetry.space_group_name_H-M   'P 1'
#
loop_
_entity.id
_entity.type
_entity.pdbx_description
1 polymer ?
#
loop_
_entity_poly.entity_id
_entity_poly.type
_entity_poly.pdbx_seq_one_letter_code
_entity_poly.pdbx_strand_id
1 'polypeptide(L)'
;MQTGQIVKIHSDFYYVQSEGKTFECKLRHVLKKQKQKVYVGDYVEFADGAIEKILSRKNYISRPSVANIDQVVIISAVKEPELSFLQLNRYIAFAKYHNLNTVLCFNKNDLSNDDSMIERVFKIYEPLGFDILFTSALEGYGIDEFKNILKGKTSVLCGASGVGKSSLINAVSGINLRTKEVSDKTGRGTHTTRHCEIIEINENSRIVDTPGFSNLKFDFLLPLDVDSLFVEMSPYKGLCKYQDCLHINETDCAIKAHLGEIDITRYESYIAFVEEAKEYKEKVKYQGIKTESSHKETHDKVAVKISSRKRQSARNTQKQNVYKDLENEGID
;
A
#
# COMPACT_ATOMS: atom_id res chain seq x y z
N MET A 1 4.06 31.63 -12.16
CA MET A 1 3.69 30.26 -11.78
C MET A 1 4.22 30.00 -10.39
N GLN A 2 3.42 29.39 -9.55
CA GLN A 2 3.80 28.98 -8.19
C GLN A 2 3.96 27.47 -8.17
N THR A 3 4.81 26.98 -7.26
CA THR A 3 4.97 25.53 -7.03
C THR A 3 4.38 25.19 -5.67
N GLY A 4 3.65 24.10 -5.58
CA GLY A 4 3.08 23.63 -4.33
C GLY A 4 2.87 22.12 -4.32
N GLN A 5 2.47 21.60 -3.15
CA GLN A 5 2.17 20.19 -2.98
C GLN A 5 0.66 19.96 -2.84
N ILE A 6 0.12 18.96 -3.50
CA ILE A 6 -1.28 18.56 -3.34
C ILE A 6 -1.45 17.86 -1.99
N VAL A 7 -2.18 18.50 -1.09
CA VAL A 7 -2.43 17.98 0.26
C VAL A 7 -3.76 17.22 0.37
N LYS A 8 -4.70 17.51 -0.53
CA LYS A 8 -6.03 16.88 -0.54
C LYS A 8 -6.63 16.89 -1.92
N ILE A 9 -7.38 15.86 -2.24
CA ILE A 9 -8.17 15.76 -3.47
C ILE A 9 -9.63 15.47 -3.09
N HIS A 10 -10.54 16.30 -3.55
CA HIS A 10 -11.97 16.10 -3.36
C HIS A 10 -12.73 16.31 -4.67
N SER A 11 -13.28 15.24 -5.23
CA SER A 11 -13.90 15.25 -6.56
C SER A 11 -12.93 15.81 -7.63
N ASP A 12 -13.28 16.90 -8.30
CA ASP A 12 -12.49 17.58 -9.32
C ASP A 12 -11.63 18.74 -8.76
N PHE A 13 -11.58 18.90 -7.44
CA PHE A 13 -10.83 19.95 -6.77
C PHE A 13 -9.57 19.39 -6.11
N TYR A 14 -8.47 20.11 -6.30
CA TYR A 14 -7.14 19.78 -5.80
C TYR A 14 -6.71 20.94 -4.87
N TYR A 15 -6.43 20.60 -3.63
CA TYR A 15 -5.97 21.56 -2.64
C TYR A 15 -4.45 21.54 -2.63
N VAL A 16 -3.85 22.64 -3.08
CA VAL A 16 -2.40 22.80 -3.23
C VAL A 16 -1.87 23.68 -2.12
N GLN A 17 -0.95 23.17 -1.32
CA GLN A 17 -0.25 23.93 -0.29
C GLN A 17 1.02 24.55 -0.88
N SER A 18 1.13 25.86 -0.74
CA SER A 18 2.32 26.64 -1.15
C SER A 18 2.53 27.79 -0.17
N GLU A 19 3.74 27.99 0.33
CA GLU A 19 4.11 29.08 1.24
C GLU A 19 3.16 29.24 2.44
N GLY A 20 2.77 28.10 3.07
CA GLY A 20 1.87 28.09 4.24
C GLY A 20 0.39 28.38 3.93
N LYS A 21 0.02 28.58 2.65
CA LYS A 21 -1.36 28.81 2.22
C LYS A 21 -1.86 27.63 1.38
N THR A 22 -3.16 27.34 1.48
CA THR A 22 -3.82 26.33 0.67
C THR A 22 -4.66 26.98 -0.41
N PHE A 23 -4.45 26.55 -1.66
CA PHE A 23 -5.13 27.04 -2.85
C PHE A 23 -6.03 25.95 -3.40
N GLU A 24 -7.30 26.25 -3.68
CA GLU A 24 -8.19 25.36 -4.38
C GLU A 24 -7.95 25.48 -5.89
N CYS A 25 -7.58 24.39 -6.53
CA CYS A 25 -7.24 24.33 -7.93
C CYS A 25 -8.04 23.29 -8.68
N LYS A 26 -8.16 23.47 -9.99
CA LYS A 26 -8.69 22.48 -10.93
C LYS A 26 -7.59 21.99 -11.87
N LEU A 27 -7.71 20.77 -12.35
CA LEU A 27 -6.79 20.25 -13.35
C LEU A 27 -7.08 20.88 -14.71
N ARG A 28 -6.04 21.38 -15.37
CA ARG A 28 -6.15 21.95 -16.72
C ARG A 28 -6.67 20.91 -17.72
N HIS A 29 -7.47 21.33 -18.65
CA HIS A 29 -8.16 20.44 -19.61
C HIS A 29 -7.19 19.57 -20.43
N VAL A 30 -5.98 20.10 -20.72
CA VAL A 30 -4.92 19.35 -21.42
C VAL A 30 -4.44 18.15 -20.60
N LEU A 31 -4.20 18.32 -19.29
CA LEU A 31 -3.80 17.22 -18.40
C LEU A 31 -4.92 16.17 -18.24
N LYS A 32 -6.19 16.61 -18.20
CA LYS A 32 -7.34 15.69 -18.21
C LYS A 32 -7.40 14.87 -19.50
N LYS A 33 -7.17 15.48 -20.66
CA LYS A 33 -7.13 14.77 -21.96
C LYS A 33 -6.00 13.75 -22.04
N GLN A 34 -4.85 14.05 -21.46
CA GLN A 34 -3.71 13.15 -21.38
C GLN A 34 -3.93 12.00 -20.37
N LYS A 35 -5.06 11.98 -19.66
CA LYS A 35 -5.40 10.99 -18.61
C LYS A 35 -4.31 10.88 -17.53
N GLN A 36 -3.58 11.97 -17.27
CA GLN A 36 -2.59 11.98 -16.21
C GLN A 36 -3.28 11.82 -14.86
N LYS A 37 -2.87 10.78 -14.12
CA LYS A 37 -3.37 10.55 -12.76
C LYS A 37 -2.65 11.50 -11.80
N VAL A 38 -3.43 12.15 -10.96
CA VAL A 38 -2.95 13.06 -9.90
C VAL A 38 -3.14 12.37 -8.57
N TYR A 39 -2.14 12.47 -7.72
CA TYR A 39 -2.11 11.85 -6.40
C TYR A 39 -1.93 12.89 -5.31
N VAL A 40 -2.44 12.61 -4.13
CA VAL A 40 -2.08 13.37 -2.93
C VAL A 40 -0.58 13.23 -2.71
N GLY A 41 0.10 14.35 -2.43
CA GLY A 41 1.56 14.38 -2.33
C GLY A 41 2.30 14.79 -3.61
N ASP A 42 1.61 14.91 -4.76
CA ASP A 42 2.22 15.43 -5.99
C ASP A 42 2.68 16.88 -5.80
N TYR A 43 3.86 17.17 -6.30
CA TYR A 43 4.29 18.56 -6.51
C TYR A 43 3.80 19.04 -7.87
N VAL A 44 3.25 20.25 -7.90
CA VAL A 44 2.63 20.82 -9.09
C VAL A 44 3.04 22.28 -9.30
N GLU A 45 3.08 22.71 -10.55
CA GLU A 45 3.07 24.11 -10.93
C GLU A 45 1.61 24.52 -11.17
N PHE A 46 1.21 25.65 -10.57
CA PHE A 46 -0.15 26.15 -10.68
C PHE A 46 -0.19 27.68 -10.83
N ALA A 47 -1.25 28.18 -11.45
CA ALA A 47 -1.55 29.58 -11.60
C ALA A 47 -3.06 29.76 -11.74
N ASP A 48 -3.59 30.86 -11.23
CA ASP A 48 -5.00 31.28 -11.41
C ASP A 48 -6.02 30.16 -11.07
N GLY A 49 -5.74 29.36 -10.01
CA GLY A 49 -6.60 28.26 -9.60
C GLY A 49 -6.57 27.05 -10.53
N ALA A 50 -5.57 26.94 -11.41
CA ALA A 50 -5.40 25.80 -12.32
C ALA A 50 -4.02 25.14 -12.13
N ILE A 51 -4.02 23.81 -12.08
CA ILE A 51 -2.78 23.01 -12.14
C ILE A 51 -2.36 22.95 -13.60
N GLU A 52 -1.17 23.49 -13.88
CA GLU A 52 -0.58 23.60 -15.19
C GLU A 52 0.32 22.39 -15.52
N LYS A 53 1.03 21.88 -14.49
CA LYS A 53 1.98 20.78 -14.66
C LYS A 53 2.10 19.97 -13.38
N ILE A 54 2.24 18.65 -13.54
CA ILE A 54 2.63 17.73 -12.47
C ILE A 54 4.13 17.50 -12.58
N LEU A 55 4.86 17.71 -11.48
CA LEU A 55 6.30 17.52 -11.45
C LEU A 55 6.65 16.03 -11.32
N SER A 56 7.92 15.68 -11.56
CA SER A 56 8.40 14.31 -11.43
C SER A 56 8.23 13.79 -10.00
N ARG A 57 7.74 12.56 -9.87
CA ARG A 57 7.55 11.87 -8.59
C ARG A 57 8.81 11.12 -8.20
N LYS A 58 9.13 11.11 -6.90
CA LYS A 58 10.10 10.20 -6.32
C LYS A 58 9.58 8.75 -6.36
N ASN A 59 8.34 8.57 -5.95
CA ASN A 59 7.59 7.31 -5.95
C ASN A 59 6.09 7.59 -5.87
N TYR A 60 5.28 6.55 -6.00
CA TYR A 60 3.84 6.64 -5.75
C TYR A 60 3.24 5.27 -5.42
N ILE A 61 2.12 5.28 -4.71
CA ILE A 61 1.23 4.15 -4.49
C ILE A 61 -0.08 4.47 -5.21
N SER A 62 -0.64 3.52 -5.93
CA SER A 62 -1.90 3.72 -6.67
C SER A 62 -3.15 3.49 -5.81
N ARG A 63 -3.01 2.69 -4.74
CA ARG A 63 -4.07 2.40 -3.76
C ARG A 63 -3.46 2.26 -2.36
N PRO A 64 -3.63 3.27 -1.50
CA PRO A 64 -4.22 4.59 -1.74
C PRO A 64 -3.43 5.44 -2.72
N SER A 65 -4.09 6.46 -3.34
CA SER A 65 -3.46 7.29 -4.36
C SER A 65 -2.58 8.38 -3.73
N VAL A 66 -1.34 8.05 -3.42
CA VAL A 66 -0.36 8.91 -2.74
C VAL A 66 0.98 8.87 -3.47
N ALA A 67 1.65 10.02 -3.55
CA ALA A 67 2.96 10.18 -4.17
C ALA A 67 3.97 10.84 -3.22
N ASN A 68 5.26 10.73 -3.57
CA ASN A 68 6.38 11.36 -2.86
C ASN A 68 6.45 10.97 -1.37
N ILE A 69 6.38 9.67 -1.12
CA ILE A 69 6.40 9.06 0.21
C ILE A 69 7.85 8.77 0.61
N ASP A 70 8.23 9.06 1.86
CA ASP A 70 9.54 8.73 2.41
C ASP A 70 9.53 7.40 3.15
N GLN A 71 8.44 7.09 3.85
CA GLN A 71 8.32 5.84 4.62
C GLN A 71 6.86 5.42 4.84
N VAL A 72 6.69 4.15 5.16
CA VAL A 72 5.45 3.58 5.68
C VAL A 72 5.65 3.25 7.15
N VAL A 73 4.78 3.74 8.01
CA VAL A 73 4.73 3.33 9.41
C VAL A 73 3.56 2.37 9.59
N ILE A 74 3.89 1.11 9.85
CA ILE A 74 2.91 0.05 10.06
C ILE A 74 2.53 0.05 11.54
N ILE A 75 1.30 0.43 11.85
CA ILE A 75 0.79 0.48 13.22
C ILE A 75 -0.03 -0.78 13.49
N SER A 76 0.41 -1.54 14.48
CA SER A 76 -0.32 -2.68 15.03
C SER A 76 -0.61 -2.41 16.50
N ALA A 77 -1.62 -3.05 17.08
CA ALA A 77 -1.82 -3.05 18.51
C ALA A 77 -1.15 -4.28 19.12
N VAL A 78 -0.55 -4.12 20.30
CA VAL A 78 -0.06 -5.26 21.07
C VAL A 78 -1.24 -6.13 21.49
N LYS A 79 -2.34 -5.46 21.85
CA LYS A 79 -3.62 -6.08 22.26
C LYS A 79 -4.79 -5.17 21.83
N GLU A 80 -5.94 -5.75 21.58
CA GLU A 80 -7.19 -5.03 21.25
C GLU A 80 -7.10 -4.06 20.04
N PRO A 81 -7.05 -4.58 18.80
CA PRO A 81 -7.18 -6.00 18.42
C PRO A 81 -5.88 -6.79 18.64
N GLU A 82 -6.00 -8.11 18.79
CA GLU A 82 -4.84 -8.98 18.86
C GLU A 82 -3.94 -8.83 17.65
N LEU A 83 -2.62 -8.94 17.86
CA LEU A 83 -1.63 -8.84 16.82
C LEU A 83 -1.75 -10.01 15.83
N SER A 84 -2.12 -9.73 14.61
CA SER A 84 -2.11 -10.69 13.51
C SER A 84 -0.79 -10.59 12.74
N PHE A 85 0.09 -11.57 12.90
CA PHE A 85 1.35 -11.64 12.14
C PHE A 85 1.11 -11.72 10.63
N LEU A 86 0.09 -12.43 10.18
CA LEU A 86 -0.28 -12.49 8.77
C LEU A 86 -0.61 -11.09 8.21
N GLN A 87 -1.39 -10.31 8.96
CA GLN A 87 -1.75 -8.95 8.53
C GLN A 87 -0.55 -7.99 8.60
N LEU A 88 0.29 -8.09 9.63
CA LEU A 88 1.53 -7.32 9.75
C LEU A 88 2.47 -7.62 8.57
N ASN A 89 2.69 -8.91 8.30
CA ASN A 89 3.53 -9.36 7.18
C ASN A 89 2.98 -8.91 5.81
N ARG A 90 1.66 -8.78 5.67
CA ARG A 90 1.02 -8.25 4.47
C ARG A 90 1.36 -6.78 4.23
N TYR A 91 1.35 -5.96 5.28
CA TYR A 91 1.76 -4.56 5.17
C TYR A 91 3.26 -4.44 4.86
N ILE A 92 4.10 -5.25 5.49
CA ILE A 92 5.53 -5.31 5.22
C ILE A 92 5.79 -5.68 3.75
N ALA A 93 5.16 -6.74 3.26
CA ALA A 93 5.28 -7.19 1.87
C ALA A 93 4.81 -6.11 0.88
N PHE A 94 3.73 -5.41 1.18
CA PHE A 94 3.26 -4.29 0.38
C PHE A 94 4.26 -3.14 0.34
N ALA A 95 4.82 -2.73 1.48
CA ALA A 95 5.83 -1.68 1.55
C ALA A 95 7.10 -2.08 0.78
N LYS A 96 7.51 -3.35 0.89
CA LYS A 96 8.66 -3.92 0.15
C LYS A 96 8.43 -3.89 -1.36
N TYR A 97 7.23 -4.28 -1.82
CA TYR A 97 6.87 -4.22 -3.24
C TYR A 97 7.01 -2.81 -3.83
N HIS A 98 6.68 -1.79 -3.04
CA HIS A 98 6.81 -0.39 -3.45
C HIS A 98 8.18 0.23 -3.13
N ASN A 99 9.16 -0.55 -2.67
CA ASN A 99 10.50 -0.10 -2.25
C ASN A 99 10.45 1.07 -1.25
N LEU A 100 9.55 0.98 -0.26
CA LEU A 100 9.37 2.01 0.76
C LEU A 100 10.07 1.59 2.06
N ASN A 101 10.75 2.55 2.69
CA ASN A 101 11.25 2.36 4.04
C ASN A 101 10.09 2.04 4.98
N THR A 102 10.31 1.11 5.90
CA THR A 102 9.25 0.58 6.76
C THR A 102 9.65 0.66 8.22
N VAL A 103 8.76 1.22 9.02
CA VAL A 103 8.87 1.24 10.49
C VAL A 103 7.70 0.45 11.07
N LEU A 104 7.98 -0.40 12.04
CA LEU A 104 6.97 -1.18 12.77
C LEU A 104 6.67 -0.49 14.11
N CYS A 105 5.43 -0.03 14.26
CA CYS A 105 4.97 0.63 15.48
C CYS A 105 3.90 -0.23 16.17
N PHE A 106 4.17 -0.65 17.38
CA PHE A 106 3.25 -1.45 18.20
C PHE A 106 2.65 -0.57 19.29
N ASN A 107 1.43 -0.16 19.04
CA ASN A 107 0.68 0.73 19.93
C ASN A 107 -0.13 -0.04 20.96
N LYS A 108 -0.67 0.67 21.97
CA LYS A 108 -1.40 0.13 23.12
C LYS A 108 -0.54 -0.79 23.99
N ASN A 109 0.72 -0.42 24.15
CA ASN A 109 1.65 -1.14 25.00
C ASN A 109 1.22 -1.17 26.47
N ASP A 110 0.38 -0.21 26.88
CA ASP A 110 -0.31 -0.16 28.17
C ASP A 110 -1.21 -1.36 28.46
N LEU A 111 -1.66 -2.06 27.43
CA LEU A 111 -2.49 -3.28 27.57
C LEU A 111 -1.66 -4.57 27.65
N SER A 112 -0.34 -4.48 27.49
CA SER A 112 0.54 -5.65 27.64
C SER A 112 0.68 -6.02 29.11
N ASN A 113 0.41 -7.28 29.45
CA ASN A 113 0.55 -7.79 30.80
C ASN A 113 1.94 -8.39 31.07
N ASP A 114 2.71 -8.66 29.99
CA ASP A 114 4.04 -9.24 30.03
C ASP A 114 4.84 -8.84 28.78
N ASP A 115 6.14 -9.10 28.79
CA ASP A 115 7.04 -8.74 27.70
C ASP A 115 7.13 -9.81 26.60
N SER A 116 6.40 -10.91 26.70
CA SER A 116 6.51 -12.06 25.78
C SER A 116 6.21 -11.69 24.33
N MET A 117 5.22 -10.82 24.08
CA MET A 117 4.89 -10.34 22.76
C MET A 117 5.97 -9.38 22.22
N ILE A 118 6.53 -8.54 23.09
CA ILE A 118 7.62 -7.62 22.75
C ILE A 118 8.85 -8.42 22.31
N GLU A 119 9.27 -9.40 23.12
CA GLU A 119 10.39 -10.29 22.83
C GLU A 119 10.18 -11.05 21.51
N ARG A 120 8.97 -11.55 21.29
CA ARG A 120 8.62 -12.26 20.05
C ARG A 120 8.72 -11.36 18.83
N VAL A 121 8.24 -10.12 18.91
CA VAL A 121 8.34 -9.14 17.82
C VAL A 121 9.80 -8.82 17.50
N PHE A 122 10.63 -8.54 18.52
CA PHE A 122 12.06 -8.29 18.32
C PHE A 122 12.74 -9.50 17.69
N LYS A 123 12.52 -10.70 18.22
CA LYS A 123 13.10 -11.95 17.68
C LYS A 123 12.81 -12.15 16.18
N ILE A 124 11.60 -11.78 15.73
CA ILE A 124 11.18 -11.98 14.33
C ILE A 124 11.71 -10.87 13.41
N TYR A 125 11.57 -9.60 13.82
CA TYR A 125 11.70 -8.48 12.89
C TYR A 125 13.01 -7.69 13.01
N GLU A 126 13.67 -7.68 14.17
CA GLU A 126 14.95 -7.00 14.34
C GLU A 126 16.05 -7.61 13.43
N PRO A 127 16.19 -8.95 13.30
CA PRO A 127 17.18 -9.55 12.40
C PRO A 127 16.94 -9.23 10.92
N LEU A 128 15.70 -8.83 10.57
CA LEU A 128 15.31 -8.46 9.22
C LEU A 128 15.59 -6.97 8.91
N GLY A 129 16.14 -6.23 9.88
CA GLY A 129 16.55 -4.84 9.75
C GLY A 129 15.40 -3.82 9.83
N PHE A 130 14.27 -4.18 10.47
CA PHE A 130 13.19 -3.22 10.69
C PHE A 130 13.42 -2.38 11.94
N ASP A 131 13.14 -1.07 11.84
CA ASP A 131 12.98 -0.21 13.00
C ASP A 131 11.69 -0.58 13.74
N ILE A 132 11.80 -0.87 15.04
CA ILE A 132 10.69 -1.32 15.88
C ILE A 132 10.48 -0.31 17.00
N LEU A 133 9.23 0.09 17.19
CA LEU A 133 8.81 1.06 18.20
C LEU A 133 7.59 0.54 18.95
N PHE A 134 7.58 0.68 20.26
CA PHE A 134 6.43 0.43 21.12
C PHE A 134 5.89 1.76 21.65
N THR A 135 4.57 1.93 21.60
CA THR A 135 3.90 3.18 22.00
C THR A 135 2.64 2.90 22.81
N SER A 136 2.28 3.86 23.63
CA SER A 136 0.93 4.00 24.17
C SER A 136 0.46 5.43 23.92
N ALA A 137 -0.45 5.61 22.98
CA ALA A 137 -1.05 6.91 22.73
C ALA A 137 -1.91 7.40 23.90
N LEU A 138 -2.37 6.49 24.79
CA LEU A 138 -3.15 6.79 25.98
C LEU A 138 -2.27 7.34 27.10
N GLU A 139 -1.13 6.71 27.36
CA GLU A 139 -0.23 7.05 28.45
C GLU A 139 0.91 7.98 28.03
N GLY A 140 1.05 8.27 26.72
CA GLY A 140 2.12 9.10 26.20
C GLY A 140 3.47 8.39 26.07
N TYR A 141 3.52 7.08 26.31
CA TYR A 141 4.76 6.29 26.19
C TYR A 141 5.19 6.16 24.71
N GLY A 142 6.49 6.36 24.43
CA GLY A 142 7.08 6.21 23.09
C GLY A 142 6.64 7.27 22.06
N ILE A 143 5.93 8.33 22.50
CA ILE A 143 5.41 9.36 21.59
C ILE A 143 6.52 10.28 21.07
N ASP A 144 7.54 10.57 21.85
CA ASP A 144 8.66 11.40 21.41
C ASP A 144 9.55 10.64 20.42
N GLU A 145 9.75 9.35 20.61
CA GLU A 145 10.42 8.46 19.66
C GLU A 145 9.62 8.39 18.36
N PHE A 146 8.29 8.27 18.46
CA PHE A 146 7.41 8.27 17.30
C PHE A 146 7.50 9.60 16.54
N LYS A 147 7.53 10.76 17.23
CA LYS A 147 7.77 12.08 16.61
C LYS A 147 9.12 12.14 15.90
N ASN A 148 10.18 11.60 16.52
CA ASN A 148 11.52 11.59 15.94
C ASN A 148 11.59 10.78 14.64
N ILE A 149 10.91 9.63 14.57
CA ILE A 149 10.82 8.81 13.36
C ILE A 149 10.12 9.57 12.21
N LEU A 150 9.13 10.41 12.51
CA LEU A 150 8.38 11.20 11.54
C LEU A 150 9.10 12.46 11.08
N LYS A 151 10.13 12.90 11.82
CA LYS A 151 10.79 14.19 11.59
C LYS A 151 11.37 14.32 10.19
N GLY A 152 10.98 15.37 9.47
CA GLY A 152 11.48 15.67 8.13
C GLY A 152 10.98 14.73 7.03
N LYS A 153 9.98 13.89 7.31
CA LYS A 153 9.52 12.87 6.38
C LYS A 153 8.03 12.98 6.08
N THR A 154 7.66 12.56 4.88
CA THR A 154 6.28 12.25 4.50
C THR A 154 6.00 10.78 4.78
N SER A 155 5.23 10.50 5.83
CA SER A 155 4.98 9.16 6.35
C SER A 155 3.55 8.72 6.06
N VAL A 156 3.38 7.55 5.44
CA VAL A 156 2.07 6.92 5.29
C VAL A 156 1.83 6.02 6.48
N LEU A 157 0.73 6.24 7.21
CA LEU A 157 0.34 5.36 8.30
C LEU A 157 -0.59 4.27 7.79
N CYS A 158 -0.25 3.02 8.05
CA CYS A 158 -1.10 1.87 7.74
C CYS A 158 -1.29 0.98 8.97
N GLY A 159 -2.32 0.15 8.93
CA GLY A 159 -2.65 -0.77 10.03
C GLY A 159 -4.14 -1.05 10.11
N ALA A 160 -4.51 -2.06 10.87
CA ALA A 160 -5.90 -2.48 11.06
C ALA A 160 -6.77 -1.39 11.70
N SER A 161 -8.09 -1.56 11.62
CA SER A 161 -9.01 -0.69 12.36
C SER A 161 -8.84 -0.93 13.88
N GLY A 162 -8.91 0.13 14.67
CA GLY A 162 -8.83 0.04 16.13
C GLY A 162 -7.42 -0.05 16.73
N VAL A 163 -6.34 -0.09 15.93
CA VAL A 163 -4.95 -0.12 16.43
C VAL A 163 -4.46 1.22 17.02
N GLY A 164 -5.27 2.29 16.90
CA GLY A 164 -4.96 3.59 17.50
C GLY A 164 -4.23 4.58 16.57
N LYS A 165 -4.32 4.43 15.22
CA LYS A 165 -3.72 5.38 14.27
C LYS A 165 -4.11 6.83 14.55
N SER A 166 -5.42 7.12 14.65
CA SER A 166 -5.91 8.49 14.92
C SER A 166 -5.48 9.00 16.29
N SER A 167 -5.37 8.12 17.28
CA SER A 167 -4.88 8.49 18.62
C SER A 167 -3.40 8.90 18.57
N LEU A 168 -2.57 8.15 17.83
CA LEU A 168 -1.16 8.51 17.63
C LEU A 168 -1.02 9.82 16.85
N ILE A 169 -1.82 10.02 15.77
CA ILE A 169 -1.81 11.30 15.04
C ILE A 169 -2.16 12.46 15.98
N ASN A 170 -3.21 12.32 16.80
CA ASN A 170 -3.61 13.35 17.76
C ASN A 170 -2.48 13.63 18.75
N ALA A 171 -1.83 12.58 19.29
CA ALA A 171 -0.75 12.72 20.26
C ALA A 171 0.47 13.49 19.71
N VAL A 172 0.75 13.37 18.40
CA VAL A 172 1.93 14.03 17.78
C VAL A 172 1.61 15.38 17.14
N SER A 173 0.39 15.58 16.64
CA SER A 173 0.02 16.79 15.90
C SER A 173 -0.65 17.87 16.76
N GLY A 174 -1.13 17.51 17.93
CA GLY A 174 -2.01 18.38 18.75
C GLY A 174 -3.37 18.67 18.11
N ILE A 175 -3.68 18.04 16.97
CA ILE A 175 -4.97 18.15 16.26
C ILE A 175 -5.93 17.15 16.85
N ASN A 176 -7.17 17.56 17.09
CA ASN A 176 -8.18 16.66 17.61
C ASN A 176 -8.95 15.96 16.49
N LEU A 177 -8.33 14.94 15.87
CA LEU A 177 -9.04 14.05 14.95
C LEU A 177 -10.04 13.22 15.76
N ARG A 178 -11.28 13.10 15.27
CA ARG A 178 -12.29 12.26 15.92
C ARG A 178 -11.82 10.80 15.92
N THR A 179 -11.45 10.31 17.09
CA THR A 179 -11.21 8.88 17.31
C THR A 179 -12.57 8.19 17.32
N LYS A 180 -12.77 7.22 16.44
CA LYS A 180 -13.95 6.37 16.53
C LYS A 180 -13.73 5.38 17.67
N GLU A 181 -14.57 5.47 18.69
CA GLU A 181 -14.77 4.35 19.61
C GLU A 181 -15.16 3.12 18.79
N VAL A 182 -14.59 1.97 19.16
CA VAL A 182 -14.98 0.67 18.61
C VAL A 182 -16.43 0.42 19.04
N SER A 183 -17.37 0.80 18.19
CA SER A 183 -18.78 0.51 18.46
C SER A 183 -19.03 -0.94 18.10
N ASP A 184 -19.22 -1.76 19.10
CA ASP A 184 -19.57 -3.19 19.05
C ASP A 184 -20.95 -3.49 18.43
N LYS A 185 -21.61 -2.53 17.81
CA LYS A 185 -22.96 -2.72 17.25
C LYS A 185 -23.08 -2.18 15.84
N THR A 186 -23.35 -3.13 14.95
CA THR A 186 -23.76 -3.02 13.55
C THR A 186 -22.63 -3.08 12.51
N GLY A 187 -22.50 -4.24 11.87
CA GLY A 187 -21.62 -4.53 10.72
C GLY A 187 -21.96 -3.80 9.41
N ARG A 188 -22.30 -2.50 9.47
CA ARG A 188 -22.40 -1.60 8.33
C ARG A 188 -21.88 -0.23 8.73
N GLY A 189 -20.59 -0.03 8.63
CA GLY A 189 -19.96 1.27 8.77
C GLY A 189 -20.39 2.22 7.66
N THR A 190 -21.14 3.23 8.02
CA THR A 190 -21.36 4.43 7.21
C THR A 190 -20.03 5.01 6.77
N HIS A 191 -19.92 5.29 5.49
CA HIS A 191 -18.80 5.87 4.74
C HIS A 191 -18.02 6.92 5.54
N THR A 192 -16.87 6.52 6.06
CA THR A 192 -15.88 7.45 6.60
C THR A 192 -14.84 7.69 5.53
N THR A 193 -14.65 8.96 5.21
CA THR A 193 -13.59 9.58 4.39
C THR A 193 -12.89 8.65 3.38
N ARG A 194 -13.35 8.67 2.13
CA ARG A 194 -12.72 7.97 1.00
C ARG A 194 -11.50 8.72 0.44
N HIS A 195 -11.02 9.76 1.11
CA HIS A 195 -10.02 10.66 0.57
C HIS A 195 -8.76 10.62 1.43
N CYS A 196 -7.62 10.44 0.78
CA CYS A 196 -6.32 10.65 1.41
C CYS A 196 -6.11 12.14 1.65
N GLU A 197 -5.54 12.48 2.79
CA GLU A 197 -5.21 13.86 3.15
C GLU A 197 -3.83 13.89 3.81
N ILE A 198 -3.03 14.91 3.48
CA ILE A 198 -1.76 15.17 4.16
C ILE A 198 -2.04 16.05 5.36
N ILE A 199 -1.64 15.58 6.53
CA ILE A 199 -1.67 16.30 7.80
C ILE A 199 -0.24 16.76 8.09
N GLU A 200 -0.02 18.06 8.19
CA GLU A 200 1.24 18.62 8.62
C GLU A 200 1.33 18.58 10.15
N ILE A 201 2.38 17.95 10.68
CA ILE A 201 2.62 17.84 12.13
C ILE A 201 3.47 19.03 12.60
N ASN A 202 4.48 19.36 11.80
CA ASN A 202 5.37 20.49 11.94
C ASN A 202 5.93 20.89 10.56
N GLU A 203 6.74 21.94 10.50
CA GLU A 203 7.21 22.54 9.23
C GLU A 203 7.78 21.57 8.20
N ASN A 204 8.23 20.38 8.60
CA ASN A 204 8.87 19.41 7.69
C ASN A 204 8.37 17.98 7.86
N SER A 205 7.40 17.72 8.74
CA SER A 205 6.90 16.37 9.01
C SER A 205 5.45 16.25 8.62
N ARG A 206 5.15 15.30 7.75
CA ARG A 206 3.81 15.11 7.18
C ARG A 206 3.35 13.67 7.38
N ILE A 207 2.11 13.51 7.79
CA ILE A 207 1.42 12.22 7.82
C ILE A 207 0.38 12.20 6.71
N VAL A 208 0.35 11.12 5.96
CA VAL A 208 -0.74 10.84 5.03
C VAL A 208 -1.74 9.95 5.74
N ASP A 209 -2.90 10.49 6.07
CA ASP A 209 -4.02 9.67 6.55
C ASP A 209 -4.68 8.98 5.36
N THR A 210 -4.65 7.65 5.40
CA THR A 210 -5.13 6.82 4.30
C THR A 210 -6.28 5.94 4.78
N PRO A 211 -7.52 6.34 4.55
CA PRO A 211 -8.65 5.46 4.82
C PRO A 211 -8.59 4.23 3.92
N GLY A 212 -8.76 3.04 4.50
CA GLY A 212 -8.89 1.80 3.74
C GLY A 212 -7.61 1.02 3.46
N PHE A 213 -6.49 1.36 4.09
CA PHE A 213 -5.26 0.56 4.01
C PHE A 213 -5.36 -0.79 4.76
N SER A 214 -6.53 -1.11 5.33
CA SER A 214 -6.75 -2.30 6.13
C SER A 214 -6.95 -3.60 5.32
N ASN A 215 -7.31 -3.50 4.03
CA ASN A 215 -7.64 -4.65 3.18
C ASN A 215 -6.74 -4.71 1.94
N LEU A 216 -5.44 -4.91 2.15
CA LEU A 216 -4.50 -5.17 1.06
C LEU A 216 -4.69 -6.59 0.55
N LYS A 217 -4.76 -6.74 -0.77
CA LYS A 217 -4.75 -8.03 -1.46
C LYS A 217 -3.61 -8.04 -2.46
N PHE A 218 -2.97 -9.18 -2.65
CA PHE A 218 -1.96 -9.36 -3.68
C PHE A 218 -2.62 -9.77 -5.01
N ASP A 219 -3.51 -8.93 -5.52
CA ASP A 219 -4.21 -9.09 -6.80
C ASP A 219 -3.45 -8.47 -7.99
N PHE A 220 -2.13 -8.38 -7.87
CA PHE A 220 -1.22 -7.77 -8.85
C PHE A 220 0.13 -8.50 -8.95
N LEU A 221 0.37 -9.54 -8.13
CA LEU A 221 1.62 -10.31 -8.10
C LEU A 221 1.44 -11.67 -8.77
N LEU A 222 2.51 -12.16 -9.38
CA LEU A 222 2.62 -13.54 -9.80
C LEU A 222 3.20 -14.41 -8.66
N PRO A 223 2.86 -15.71 -8.61
CA PRO A 223 3.35 -16.59 -7.55
C PRO A 223 4.87 -16.61 -7.37
N LEU A 224 5.63 -16.50 -8.46
CA LEU A 224 7.09 -16.48 -8.46
C LEU A 224 7.71 -15.20 -7.92
N ASP A 225 6.94 -14.09 -7.86
CA ASP A 225 7.45 -12.81 -7.38
C ASP A 225 7.30 -12.65 -5.87
N VAL A 226 6.52 -13.51 -5.22
CA VAL A 226 6.17 -13.39 -3.80
C VAL A 226 7.41 -13.56 -2.91
N ASP A 227 8.36 -14.41 -3.29
CA ASP A 227 9.62 -14.63 -2.57
C ASP A 227 10.44 -13.34 -2.39
N SER A 228 10.39 -12.44 -3.38
CA SER A 228 11.10 -11.16 -3.37
C SER A 228 10.63 -10.19 -2.28
N LEU A 229 9.46 -10.44 -1.71
CA LEU A 229 8.87 -9.64 -0.63
C LEU A 229 9.37 -10.05 0.76
N PHE A 230 10.07 -11.19 0.85
CA PHE A 230 10.61 -11.76 2.08
C PHE A 230 12.13 -11.67 2.06
N VAL A 231 12.67 -10.68 2.77
CA VAL A 231 14.12 -10.36 2.75
C VAL A 231 14.96 -11.55 3.23
N GLU A 232 14.46 -12.32 4.17
CA GLU A 232 15.08 -13.53 4.72
C GLU A 232 15.21 -14.68 3.72
N MET A 233 14.43 -14.66 2.64
CA MET A 233 14.51 -15.65 1.56
C MET A 233 15.57 -15.28 0.50
N SER A 234 15.98 -14.02 0.45
CA SER A 234 16.90 -13.50 -0.55
C SER A 234 18.24 -14.25 -0.66
N PRO A 235 18.88 -14.72 0.43
CA PRO A 235 20.13 -15.47 0.35
C PRO A 235 20.01 -16.81 -0.39
N TYR A 236 18.80 -17.38 -0.44
CA TYR A 236 18.52 -18.70 -1.00
C TYR A 236 17.87 -18.64 -2.38
N LYS A 237 17.57 -17.45 -2.87
CA LYS A 237 16.93 -17.23 -4.17
C LYS A 237 17.83 -17.73 -5.30
N GLY A 238 17.27 -18.51 -6.21
CA GLY A 238 18.01 -19.11 -7.34
C GLY A 238 18.87 -20.32 -7.00
N LEU A 239 18.90 -20.79 -5.74
CA LEU A 239 19.64 -21.98 -5.32
C LEU A 239 18.78 -23.25 -5.37
N CYS A 240 17.49 -23.15 -5.68
CA CYS A 240 16.62 -24.30 -5.84
C CYS A 240 16.94 -25.07 -7.10
N LYS A 241 16.65 -26.37 -7.10
CA LYS A 241 16.83 -27.24 -8.25
C LYS A 241 15.96 -26.83 -9.46
N TYR A 242 14.75 -26.33 -9.20
CA TYR A 242 13.80 -25.90 -10.21
C TYR A 242 13.67 -24.39 -10.23
N GLN A 243 13.67 -23.80 -11.43
CA GLN A 243 13.57 -22.34 -11.59
C GLN A 243 12.19 -21.79 -11.22
N ASP A 244 11.14 -22.60 -11.42
CA ASP A 244 9.74 -22.29 -11.08
C ASP A 244 9.33 -22.74 -9.67
N CYS A 245 10.31 -22.94 -8.79
CA CYS A 245 10.09 -23.41 -7.42
C CYS A 245 9.28 -22.36 -6.63
N LEU A 246 8.13 -22.75 -6.11
CA LEU A 246 7.29 -21.92 -5.24
C LEU A 246 7.60 -22.15 -3.75
N HIS A 247 8.62 -22.94 -3.42
CA HIS A 247 9.12 -23.17 -2.06
C HIS A 247 8.08 -23.75 -1.08
N ILE A 248 7.06 -24.45 -1.59
CA ILE A 248 5.96 -25.02 -0.78
C ILE A 248 6.06 -26.55 -0.74
N ASN A 249 5.91 -27.20 -1.90
CA ASN A 249 5.83 -28.67 -2.00
C ASN A 249 7.05 -29.30 -2.67
N GLU A 250 7.89 -28.49 -3.31
CA GLU A 250 9.00 -28.97 -4.12
C GLU A 250 10.05 -29.70 -3.28
N THR A 251 10.59 -30.78 -3.80
CA THR A 251 11.78 -31.44 -3.29
C THR A 251 13.02 -30.65 -3.72
N ASP A 252 14.12 -30.76 -2.99
CA ASP A 252 15.39 -30.07 -3.30
C ASP A 252 15.26 -28.54 -3.35
N CYS A 253 14.42 -27.96 -2.50
CA CYS A 253 14.21 -26.53 -2.36
C CYS A 253 15.18 -25.93 -1.33
N ALA A 254 15.99 -24.95 -1.75
CA ALA A 254 16.97 -24.31 -0.88
C ALA A 254 16.31 -23.56 0.30
N ILE A 255 15.18 -22.86 0.08
CA ILE A 255 14.46 -22.18 1.16
C ILE A 255 13.94 -23.19 2.19
N LYS A 256 13.35 -24.32 1.74
CA LYS A 256 12.86 -25.36 2.66
C LYS A 256 13.98 -26.02 3.46
N ALA A 257 15.16 -26.14 2.89
CA ALA A 257 16.33 -26.67 3.60
C ALA A 257 16.80 -25.74 4.74
N HIS A 258 16.47 -24.47 4.68
CA HIS A 258 16.86 -23.42 5.65
C HIS A 258 15.66 -22.85 6.45
N LEU A 259 14.55 -23.59 6.55
CA LEU A 259 13.39 -23.13 7.33
C LEU A 259 13.71 -22.87 8.81
N GLY A 260 14.76 -23.47 9.35
CA GLY A 260 15.21 -23.18 10.72
C GLY A 260 15.71 -21.74 10.93
N GLU A 261 16.05 -21.03 9.86
CA GLU A 261 16.53 -19.64 9.86
C GLU A 261 15.41 -18.64 9.56
N ILE A 262 14.24 -19.11 9.15
CA ILE A 262 13.06 -18.31 8.80
C ILE A 262 12.00 -18.53 9.88
N ASP A 263 11.51 -17.44 10.48
CA ASP A 263 10.43 -17.58 11.45
C ASP A 263 9.18 -18.21 10.81
N ILE A 264 8.55 -19.11 11.55
CA ILE A 264 7.40 -19.87 11.04
C ILE A 264 6.24 -18.96 10.61
N THR A 265 5.98 -17.86 11.33
CA THR A 265 4.89 -16.93 11.00
C THR A 265 5.16 -16.19 9.70
N ARG A 266 6.43 -15.96 9.36
CA ARG A 266 6.86 -15.37 8.10
C ARG A 266 6.66 -16.35 6.96
N TYR A 267 7.07 -17.61 7.14
CA TYR A 267 6.89 -18.65 6.13
C TYR A 267 5.42 -18.99 5.88
N GLU A 268 4.60 -19.08 6.94
CA GLU A 268 3.14 -19.25 6.80
C GLU A 268 2.50 -18.09 6.04
N SER A 269 2.94 -16.87 6.29
CA SER A 269 2.48 -15.69 5.55
C SER A 269 2.89 -15.75 4.08
N TYR A 270 4.11 -16.21 3.79
CA TYR A 270 4.59 -16.45 2.44
C TYR A 270 3.68 -17.43 1.69
N ILE A 271 3.38 -18.59 2.28
CA ILE A 271 2.49 -19.58 1.69
C ILE A 271 1.12 -18.96 1.38
N ALA A 272 0.54 -18.23 2.33
CA ALA A 272 -0.75 -17.58 2.13
C ALA A 272 -0.74 -16.58 0.96
N PHE A 273 0.34 -15.83 0.79
CA PHE A 273 0.48 -14.84 -0.30
C PHE A 273 0.71 -15.51 -1.66
N VAL A 274 1.44 -16.63 -1.70
CA VAL A 274 1.56 -17.44 -2.92
C VAL A 274 0.21 -17.99 -3.36
N GLU A 275 -0.62 -18.46 -2.44
CA GLU A 275 -1.96 -18.96 -2.79
C GLU A 275 -2.86 -17.82 -3.33
N GLU A 276 -2.82 -16.64 -2.73
CA GLU A 276 -3.53 -15.46 -3.27
C GLU A 276 -3.03 -15.08 -4.68
N ALA A 277 -1.73 -15.14 -4.90
CA ALA A 277 -1.13 -14.86 -6.20
C ALA A 277 -1.51 -15.92 -7.26
N LYS A 278 -1.63 -17.20 -6.87
CA LYS A 278 -2.15 -18.25 -7.75
C LYS A 278 -3.61 -17.96 -8.16
N GLU A 279 -4.46 -17.56 -7.20
CA GLU A 279 -5.83 -17.18 -7.51
C GLU A 279 -5.89 -16.00 -8.48
N TYR A 280 -5.02 -15.01 -8.30
CA TYR A 280 -4.91 -13.87 -9.21
C TYR A 280 -4.48 -14.31 -10.61
N LYS A 281 -3.42 -15.14 -10.72
CA LYS A 281 -2.95 -15.70 -11.98
C LYS A 281 -4.08 -16.43 -12.73
N GLU A 282 -4.85 -17.27 -12.06
CA GLU A 282 -5.99 -17.97 -12.65
C GLU A 282 -7.10 -16.98 -13.11
N LYS A 283 -7.42 -15.98 -12.31
CA LYS A 283 -8.40 -14.95 -12.71
C LYS A 283 -7.97 -14.21 -13.97
N VAL A 284 -6.70 -13.80 -14.06
CA VAL A 284 -6.15 -13.11 -15.24
C VAL A 284 -6.19 -14.03 -16.46
N LYS A 285 -5.83 -15.29 -16.28
CA LYS A 285 -5.85 -16.31 -17.34
C LYS A 285 -7.23 -16.51 -17.97
N TYR A 286 -8.29 -16.54 -17.15
CA TYR A 286 -9.64 -16.87 -17.63
C TYR A 286 -10.51 -15.64 -17.94
N GLN A 287 -10.30 -14.50 -17.29
CA GLN A 287 -11.16 -13.33 -17.50
C GLN A 287 -10.76 -12.48 -18.70
N GLY A 288 -9.53 -12.57 -19.20
CA GLY A 288 -8.96 -11.63 -20.17
C GLY A 288 -9.05 -10.18 -19.66
N ILE A 289 -8.23 -9.31 -20.15
CA ILE A 289 -8.36 -7.88 -19.82
C ILE A 289 -9.67 -7.39 -20.46
N LYS A 290 -10.68 -7.05 -19.67
CA LYS A 290 -11.90 -6.39 -20.13
C LYS A 290 -11.57 -4.95 -20.54
N THR A 291 -10.94 -4.79 -21.69
CA THR A 291 -10.51 -3.46 -22.17
C THR A 291 -11.42 -2.87 -23.22
N GLU A 292 -12.41 -3.60 -23.72
CA GLU A 292 -13.29 -3.06 -24.73
C GLU A 292 -14.76 -3.15 -24.34
N SER A 293 -15.41 -1.99 -24.25
CA SER A 293 -16.87 -1.91 -24.29
C SER A 293 -17.39 -2.59 -25.57
N SER A 294 -18.45 -3.40 -25.44
CA SER A 294 -19.12 -4.02 -26.59
C SER A 294 -19.82 -2.99 -27.50
N HIS A 295 -19.88 -1.74 -27.08
CA HIS A 295 -20.59 -0.66 -27.76
C HIS A 295 -19.64 0.51 -28.03
N LYS A 296 -19.84 1.18 -29.15
CA LYS A 296 -19.17 2.42 -29.53
C LYS A 296 -20.17 3.55 -29.42
N GLU A 297 -19.90 4.54 -28.60
CA GLU A 297 -20.65 5.79 -28.60
C GLU A 297 -20.14 6.67 -29.73
N THR A 298 -21.01 6.96 -30.70
CA THR A 298 -20.83 8.00 -31.69
C THR A 298 -21.99 8.92 -31.57
N HIS A 299 -21.76 10.26 -31.50
CA HIS A 299 -22.73 11.33 -31.42
C HIS A 299 -24.19 10.85 -31.68
N ASP A 300 -24.97 10.66 -30.63
CA ASP A 300 -26.40 10.28 -30.63
C ASP A 300 -26.81 8.83 -30.94
N LYS A 301 -25.92 7.90 -31.22
CA LYS A 301 -26.28 6.49 -31.39
C LYS A 301 -25.25 5.53 -30.81
N VAL A 302 -25.75 4.60 -29.99
CA VAL A 302 -24.94 3.47 -29.52
C VAL A 302 -24.92 2.42 -30.64
N ALA A 303 -23.75 2.23 -31.26
CA ALA A 303 -23.58 1.21 -32.29
C ALA A 303 -22.76 0.02 -31.74
N VAL A 304 -23.21 -1.19 -32.01
CA VAL A 304 -22.49 -2.41 -31.68
C VAL A 304 -21.21 -2.47 -32.53
N LYS A 305 -20.06 -2.73 -31.96
CA LYS A 305 -18.79 -2.91 -32.69
C LYS A 305 -18.90 -4.07 -33.66
N ILE A 306 -18.88 -3.76 -34.94
CA ILE A 306 -19.35 -4.66 -36.01
C ILE A 306 -18.36 -5.74 -36.40
N SER A 307 -17.09 -5.56 -36.21
CA SER A 307 -16.11 -6.54 -36.70
C SER A 307 -15.91 -7.70 -35.72
N SER A 308 -16.69 -8.76 -35.87
CA SER A 308 -16.48 -10.02 -35.13
C SER A 308 -15.09 -10.63 -35.36
N ARG A 309 -14.54 -10.53 -36.57
CA ARG A 309 -13.16 -10.98 -36.89
C ARG A 309 -12.10 -10.12 -36.18
N LYS A 310 -12.24 -8.80 -36.18
CA LYS A 310 -11.32 -7.91 -35.43
C LYS A 310 -11.46 -8.09 -33.92
N ARG A 311 -12.67 -8.33 -33.43
CA ARG A 311 -12.90 -8.61 -32.01
C ARG A 311 -12.31 -9.92 -31.55
N GLN A 312 -12.43 -10.97 -32.39
CA GLN A 312 -11.89 -12.29 -32.10
C GLN A 312 -10.35 -12.29 -32.14
N SER A 313 -9.74 -11.65 -33.16
CA SER A 313 -8.28 -11.54 -33.24
C SER A 313 -7.69 -10.66 -32.14
N ALA A 314 -8.33 -9.54 -31.78
CA ALA A 314 -7.88 -8.68 -30.68
C ALA A 314 -7.96 -9.39 -29.32
N ARG A 315 -9.04 -10.13 -29.05
CA ARG A 315 -9.18 -10.93 -27.81
C ARG A 315 -8.19 -12.08 -27.76
N ASN A 316 -7.96 -12.75 -28.87
CA ASN A 316 -6.97 -13.83 -28.94
C ASN A 316 -5.54 -13.30 -28.82
N THR A 317 -5.25 -12.15 -29.44
CA THR A 317 -3.93 -11.49 -29.33
C THR A 317 -3.70 -10.99 -27.90
N GLN A 318 -4.70 -10.41 -27.24
CA GLN A 318 -4.57 -10.00 -25.84
C GLN A 318 -4.43 -11.20 -24.89
N LYS A 319 -5.17 -12.28 -25.13
CA LYS A 319 -4.98 -13.52 -24.38
C LYS A 319 -3.59 -14.12 -24.59
N GLN A 320 -3.13 -14.15 -25.83
CA GLN A 320 -1.78 -14.64 -26.17
C GLN A 320 -0.69 -13.76 -25.57
N ASN A 321 -0.87 -12.44 -25.53
CA ASN A 321 0.09 -11.54 -24.89
C ASN A 321 0.12 -11.74 -23.37
N VAL A 322 -1.05 -11.85 -22.72
CA VAL A 322 -1.11 -12.20 -21.28
C VAL A 322 -0.47 -13.56 -20.99
N TYR A 323 -0.68 -14.55 -21.87
CA TYR A 323 -0.01 -15.85 -21.76
C TYR A 323 1.49 -15.74 -21.96
N LYS A 324 1.94 -15.00 -22.99
CA LYS A 324 3.36 -14.78 -23.23
C LYS A 324 4.03 -13.98 -22.12
N ASP A 325 3.34 -12.98 -21.56
CA ASP A 325 3.84 -12.23 -20.42
C ASP A 325 3.96 -13.14 -19.18
N LEU A 326 2.95 -14.00 -18.95
CA LEU A 326 2.97 -15.00 -17.88
C LEU A 326 3.99 -16.14 -18.10
N GLU A 327 4.28 -16.47 -19.35
CA GLU A 327 5.30 -17.48 -19.71
C GLU A 327 6.71 -16.87 -19.69
N ASN A 328 6.89 -15.65 -20.18
CA ASN A 328 8.20 -14.96 -20.19
C ASN A 328 8.66 -14.52 -18.78
N GLU A 329 7.75 -14.32 -17.84
CA GLU A 329 8.07 -14.06 -16.44
C GLU A 329 8.28 -15.35 -15.61
N GLY A 330 8.09 -16.51 -16.22
CA GLY A 330 8.27 -17.84 -15.60
C GLY A 330 9.33 -18.73 -16.26
N ILE A 331 9.98 -18.25 -17.32
CA ILE A 331 10.97 -19.07 -18.06
C ILE A 331 12.10 -18.12 -18.49
N ASP A 332 13.11 -18.00 -17.65
CA ASP A 332 14.52 -17.91 -18.00
C ASP A 332 15.37 -18.43 -16.84
#